data_dc6c218e028a3b13b1a9b18243e73ff6
#
_entry.id   dc6c218e028a3b13b1a9b18243e73ff6
#
_cell.length_a   1.000
_cell.length_b   1.000
_cell.length_c   1.000
_cell.angle_alpha   90.00
_cell.angle_beta   90.00
_cell.angle_gamma   90.00
#
_symmetry.space_group_name_H-M   'P 1'
#
loop_
_entity.id
_entity.type
_entity.pdbx_description
1 polymer ?
#
loop_
_entity_poly.entity_id
_entity_poly.type
_entity_poly.pdbx_seq_one_letter_code
_entity_poly.pdbx_strand_id
1 'polypeptide(L)'
;PRLRRQRQMCIRDRYLDYMFIEIMKSIENNFDDPKVNELLNKHFIELRSVSPEGSSHVLDIPGLKDPSIRFWSLWEEEELIGCGALKTLEPNHGEFKSIRVADKFRKQKIGQKIVSHLIDRSKQLGFKKLSIETGSGEFFAPARKLFTSFGFETCRPFAHYKEDINSCYYSLNL
;
A
#
# COMPACT_ATOMS: atom_id res chain seq x y z
N PRO A 1 -17.19 34.03 -14.23
CA PRO A 1 -17.95 32.77 -14.32
C PRO A 1 -17.05 31.49 -14.27
N ARG A 2 -15.84 31.50 -14.90
CA ARG A 2 -14.93 30.31 -14.93
C ARG A 2 -14.37 29.94 -13.56
N LEU A 3 -13.99 30.91 -12.72
CA LEU A 3 -13.43 30.69 -11.38
C LEU A 3 -14.46 30.10 -10.40
N ARG A 4 -15.75 30.43 -10.55
CA ARG A 4 -16.82 29.84 -9.72
C ARG A 4 -17.06 28.36 -10.06
N ARG A 5 -16.99 28.01 -11.33
CA ARG A 5 -17.15 26.62 -11.80
C ARG A 5 -15.97 25.72 -11.35
N GLN A 6 -14.75 26.23 -11.39
CA GLN A 6 -13.56 25.48 -10.90
C GLN A 6 -13.61 25.26 -9.38
N ARG A 7 -14.03 26.27 -8.59
CA ARG A 7 -14.20 26.10 -7.13
C ARG A 7 -15.30 25.10 -6.77
N GLN A 8 -16.41 25.07 -7.51
CA GLN A 8 -17.49 24.10 -7.27
C GLN A 8 -17.07 22.69 -7.68
N MET A 9 -16.25 22.49 -8.73
CA MET A 9 -15.70 21.21 -9.12
C MET A 9 -14.74 20.64 -8.05
N CYS A 10 -13.82 21.46 -7.54
CA CYS A 10 -12.90 21.04 -6.46
C CYS A 10 -13.59 20.73 -5.12
N ILE A 11 -14.72 21.36 -4.83
CA ILE A 11 -15.52 21.09 -3.62
C ILE A 11 -16.31 19.79 -3.81
N ARG A 12 -16.89 19.57 -4.98
CA ARG A 12 -17.68 18.38 -5.31
C ARG A 12 -16.79 17.12 -5.37
N ASP A 13 -15.58 17.23 -5.92
CA ASP A 13 -14.62 16.14 -5.96
C ASP A 13 -14.13 15.79 -4.55
N ARG A 14 -13.88 16.77 -3.69
CA ARG A 14 -13.54 16.55 -2.27
C ARG A 14 -14.70 15.95 -1.46
N TYR A 15 -15.94 16.33 -1.75
CA TYR A 15 -17.13 15.79 -1.07
C TYR A 15 -17.40 14.33 -1.50
N LEU A 16 -17.16 14.01 -2.77
CA LEU A 16 -17.25 12.63 -3.29
C LEU A 16 -16.13 11.76 -2.71
N ASP A 17 -14.91 12.27 -2.58
CA ASP A 17 -13.81 11.56 -1.92
C ASP A 17 -14.11 11.31 -0.42
N TYR A 18 -14.76 12.26 0.28
CA TYR A 18 -15.17 12.10 1.67
C TYR A 18 -16.33 11.07 1.83
N MET A 19 -17.29 11.08 0.91
CA MET A 19 -18.38 10.08 0.90
C MET A 19 -17.88 8.67 0.56
N PHE A 20 -16.85 8.54 -0.31
CA PHE A 20 -16.23 7.26 -0.61
C PHE A 20 -15.38 6.70 0.54
N ILE A 21 -14.84 7.56 1.42
CA ILE A 21 -14.11 7.13 2.63
C ILE A 21 -15.05 6.50 3.66
N GLU A 22 -16.31 6.95 3.76
CA GLU A 22 -17.31 6.38 4.67
C GLU A 22 -17.79 4.98 4.27
N ILE A 23 -17.65 4.59 3.01
CA ILE A 23 -18.12 3.28 2.49
C ILE A 23 -17.04 2.20 2.59
N MET A 24 -15.77 2.58 2.69
CA MET A 24 -14.66 1.62 2.77
C MET A 24 -14.40 1.18 4.22
N LYS A 25 -14.68 -0.07 4.51
CA LYS A 25 -14.36 -0.70 5.80
C LYS A 25 -12.93 -1.23 5.78
N SER A 26 -12.14 -0.94 6.80
CA SER A 26 -10.84 -1.58 7.04
C SER A 26 -10.90 -2.50 8.25
N ILE A 27 -10.37 -3.71 8.13
CA ILE A 27 -10.31 -4.69 9.22
C ILE A 27 -8.84 -5.00 9.45
N GLU A 28 -8.38 -4.77 10.69
CA GLU A 28 -7.01 -5.02 11.09
C GLU A 28 -6.79 -6.50 11.42
N ASN A 29 -5.66 -7.05 10.94
CA ASN A 29 -5.20 -8.42 11.21
C ASN A 29 -6.21 -9.54 10.90
N ASN A 30 -7.04 -9.34 9.87
CA ASN A 30 -8.10 -10.28 9.46
C ASN A 30 -7.52 -11.47 8.65
N PHE A 31 -6.63 -12.25 9.28
CA PHE A 31 -5.97 -13.38 8.63
C PHE A 31 -6.82 -14.68 8.61
N ASP A 32 -7.95 -14.71 9.29
CA ASP A 32 -8.82 -15.90 9.34
C ASP A 32 -9.87 -15.89 8.22
N ASP A 33 -10.02 -14.78 7.50
CA ASP A 33 -10.94 -14.65 6.39
C ASP A 33 -10.40 -15.37 5.13
N PRO A 34 -11.17 -16.29 4.52
CA PRO A 34 -10.72 -17.03 3.34
C PRO A 34 -10.38 -16.14 2.13
N LYS A 35 -11.11 -15.05 1.90
CA LYS A 35 -10.85 -14.12 0.79
C LYS A 35 -9.52 -13.40 0.99
N VAL A 36 -9.20 -13.03 2.24
CA VAL A 36 -7.91 -12.41 2.60
C VAL A 36 -6.77 -13.40 2.37
N ASN A 37 -6.93 -14.65 2.82
CA ASN A 37 -5.92 -15.69 2.61
C ASN A 37 -5.67 -15.97 1.13
N GLU A 38 -6.72 -16.05 0.32
CA GLU A 38 -6.61 -16.24 -1.13
C GLU A 38 -5.84 -15.08 -1.79
N LEU A 39 -6.21 -13.82 -1.46
CA LEU A 39 -5.56 -12.63 -2.00
C LEU A 39 -4.07 -12.60 -1.66
N LEU A 40 -3.71 -12.88 -0.39
CA LEU A 40 -2.32 -12.88 0.08
C LEU A 40 -1.50 -14.01 -0.55
N ASN A 41 -2.04 -15.21 -0.63
CA ASN A 41 -1.36 -16.34 -1.26
C ASN A 41 -1.11 -16.07 -2.75
N LYS A 42 -2.12 -15.54 -3.46
CA LYS A 42 -1.97 -15.15 -4.86
C LYS A 42 -0.90 -14.06 -5.03
N HIS A 43 -0.90 -13.07 -4.16
CA HIS A 43 0.11 -12.01 -4.15
C HIS A 43 1.53 -12.56 -3.93
N PHE A 44 1.69 -13.44 -2.95
CA PHE A 44 2.97 -14.08 -2.65
C PHE A 44 3.51 -14.88 -3.83
N ILE A 45 2.68 -15.74 -4.42
CA ILE A 45 3.06 -16.57 -5.57
C ILE A 45 3.41 -15.69 -6.78
N GLU A 46 2.57 -14.68 -7.09
CA GLU A 46 2.79 -13.81 -8.23
C GLU A 46 4.11 -13.02 -8.09
N LEU A 47 4.37 -12.40 -6.95
CA LEU A 47 5.61 -11.64 -6.77
C LEU A 47 6.86 -12.51 -6.83
N ARG A 48 6.81 -13.71 -6.29
CA ARG A 48 7.94 -14.65 -6.39
C ARG A 48 8.17 -15.12 -7.83
N SER A 49 7.13 -15.25 -8.63
CA SER A 49 7.26 -15.69 -10.03
C SER A 49 7.85 -14.60 -10.95
N VAL A 50 7.73 -13.34 -10.60
CA VAL A 50 8.20 -12.20 -11.42
C VAL A 50 9.46 -11.53 -10.87
N SER A 51 9.89 -11.90 -9.66
CA SER A 51 11.14 -11.41 -9.04
C SER A 51 12.27 -12.42 -9.26
N PRO A 52 13.48 -11.98 -9.59
CA PRO A 52 14.65 -12.85 -9.62
C PRO A 52 14.89 -13.54 -8.28
N GLU A 53 15.53 -14.70 -8.30
CA GLU A 53 15.88 -15.43 -7.10
C GLU A 53 16.73 -14.58 -6.16
N GLY A 54 16.37 -14.53 -4.86
CA GLY A 54 17.05 -13.71 -3.85
C GLY A 54 16.57 -12.25 -3.78
N SER A 55 15.84 -11.73 -4.78
CA SER A 55 15.36 -10.34 -4.81
C SER A 55 13.87 -10.19 -4.46
N SER A 56 13.21 -11.27 -4.00
CA SER A 56 11.81 -11.21 -3.58
C SER A 56 11.71 -10.97 -2.08
N HIS A 57 11.18 -9.83 -1.69
CA HIS A 57 10.99 -9.42 -0.30
C HIS A 57 9.52 -9.47 0.16
N VAL A 58 8.67 -10.17 -0.61
CA VAL A 58 7.27 -10.38 -0.26
C VAL A 58 7.17 -11.31 0.96
N LEU A 59 6.29 -10.96 1.90
CA LEU A 59 6.01 -11.76 3.08
C LEU A 59 4.86 -12.73 2.80
N ASP A 60 4.99 -13.95 3.31
CA ASP A 60 3.88 -14.88 3.43
C ASP A 60 2.98 -14.54 4.63
N ILE A 61 1.89 -15.29 4.82
CA ILE A 61 0.95 -15.03 5.92
C ILE A 61 1.62 -15.17 7.30
N PRO A 62 2.44 -16.20 7.58
CA PRO A 62 3.21 -16.25 8.82
C PRO A 62 4.09 -15.03 9.05
N GLY A 63 4.80 -14.57 8.01
CA GLY A 63 5.63 -13.37 8.09
C GLY A 63 4.83 -12.09 8.35
N LEU A 64 3.60 -12.00 7.83
CA LEU A 64 2.70 -10.87 8.09
C LEU A 64 2.11 -10.85 9.51
N LYS A 65 2.16 -11.98 10.24
CA LYS A 65 1.73 -12.08 11.65
C LYS A 65 2.81 -11.67 12.64
N ASP A 66 3.98 -11.20 12.18
CA ASP A 66 5.03 -10.66 13.04
C ASP A 66 4.48 -9.47 13.87
N PRO A 67 4.77 -9.39 15.20
CA PRO A 67 4.28 -8.33 16.06
C PRO A 67 4.67 -6.90 15.62
N SER A 68 5.74 -6.74 14.84
CA SER A 68 6.14 -5.46 14.26
C SER A 68 5.28 -5.02 13.08
N ILE A 69 4.36 -5.87 12.61
CA ILE A 69 3.55 -5.64 11.41
C ILE A 69 2.09 -5.47 11.79
N ARG A 70 1.48 -4.43 11.25
CA ARG A 70 0.03 -4.25 11.24
C ARG A 70 -0.46 -4.41 9.82
N PHE A 71 -1.43 -5.26 9.63
CA PHE A 71 -2.03 -5.59 8.33
C PHE A 71 -3.48 -5.12 8.30
N TRP A 72 -3.94 -4.57 7.18
CA TRP A 72 -5.35 -4.21 6.97
C TRP A 72 -5.85 -4.82 5.67
N SER A 73 -7.01 -5.47 5.76
CA SER A 73 -7.88 -5.79 4.64
C SER A 73 -8.91 -4.67 4.44
N LEU A 74 -9.14 -4.27 3.18
CA LEU A 74 -10.04 -3.18 2.84
C LEU A 74 -11.23 -3.73 2.04
N TRP A 75 -12.43 -3.28 2.42
CA TRP A 75 -13.69 -3.84 1.95
C TRP A 75 -14.64 -2.74 1.47
N GLU A 76 -15.37 -3.02 0.40
CA GLU A 76 -16.58 -2.31 -0.01
C GLU A 76 -17.72 -3.30 0.11
N GLU A 77 -18.68 -3.02 1.00
CA GLU A 77 -19.72 -3.98 1.41
C GLU A 77 -19.11 -5.33 1.82
N GLU A 78 -19.45 -6.42 1.13
CA GLU A 78 -18.95 -7.78 1.37
C GLU A 78 -17.77 -8.18 0.44
N GLU A 79 -17.28 -7.24 -0.38
CA GLU A 79 -16.22 -7.48 -1.35
C GLU A 79 -14.86 -7.01 -0.82
N LEU A 80 -13.89 -7.92 -0.79
CA LEU A 80 -12.49 -7.57 -0.50
C LEU A 80 -11.90 -6.84 -1.70
N ILE A 81 -11.60 -5.55 -1.54
CA ILE A 81 -11.05 -4.69 -2.61
C ILE A 81 -9.53 -4.65 -2.63
N GLY A 82 -8.89 -4.97 -1.49
CA GLY A 82 -7.44 -5.02 -1.41
C GLY A 82 -6.92 -5.11 0.01
N CYS A 83 -5.60 -5.03 0.14
CA CYS A 83 -4.92 -5.06 1.42
C CYS A 83 -3.63 -4.24 1.41
N GLY A 84 -3.08 -4.03 2.60
CA GLY A 84 -1.76 -3.45 2.80
C GLY A 84 -1.30 -3.61 4.24
N ALA A 85 0.00 -3.54 4.45
CA ALA A 85 0.61 -3.68 5.76
C ALA A 85 1.62 -2.56 6.04
N LEU A 86 1.85 -2.32 7.32
CA LEU A 86 2.81 -1.37 7.85
C LEU A 86 3.69 -2.10 8.86
N LYS A 87 4.99 -2.20 8.55
CA LYS A 87 6.01 -2.73 9.44
C LYS A 87 6.67 -1.59 10.20
N THR A 88 6.77 -1.70 11.51
CA THR A 88 7.57 -0.79 12.33
C THR A 88 9.04 -1.14 12.16
N LEU A 89 9.85 -0.21 11.66
CA LEU A 89 11.30 -0.34 11.54
C LEU A 89 11.99 0.27 12.77
N GLU A 90 11.55 1.46 13.15
CA GLU A 90 12.02 2.26 14.29
C GLU A 90 10.81 3.02 14.89
N PRO A 91 10.90 3.60 16.09
CA PRO A 91 9.75 4.23 16.76
C PRO A 91 8.97 5.26 15.93
N ASN A 92 9.64 5.92 14.97
CA ASN A 92 9.03 6.93 14.11
C ASN A 92 9.21 6.65 12.61
N HIS A 93 9.63 5.42 12.24
CA HIS A 93 9.86 5.00 10.86
C HIS A 93 9.13 3.69 10.56
N GLY A 94 8.22 3.73 9.58
CA GLY A 94 7.46 2.59 9.10
C GLY A 94 7.81 2.18 7.68
N GLU A 95 7.56 0.93 7.34
CA GLU A 95 7.71 0.40 5.99
C GLU A 95 6.37 -0.16 5.48
N PHE A 96 5.96 0.26 4.30
CA PHE A 96 4.82 -0.36 3.62
C PHE A 96 5.16 -1.74 3.08
N LYS A 97 4.30 -2.70 3.37
CA LYS A 97 4.41 -4.09 2.90
C LYS A 97 3.10 -4.58 2.29
N SER A 98 3.20 -5.55 1.40
CA SER A 98 2.07 -6.35 0.89
C SER A 98 0.87 -5.53 0.41
N ILE A 99 1.12 -4.39 -0.26
CA ILE A 99 0.06 -3.60 -0.88
C ILE A 99 -0.45 -4.36 -2.11
N ARG A 100 -1.72 -4.75 -2.07
CA ARG A 100 -2.37 -5.48 -3.15
C ARG A 100 -3.79 -5.01 -3.38
N VAL A 101 -4.12 -4.72 -4.64
CA VAL A 101 -5.50 -4.55 -5.10
C VAL A 101 -6.03 -5.89 -5.61
N ALA A 102 -7.23 -6.28 -5.20
CA ALA A 102 -7.88 -7.46 -5.73
C ALA A 102 -8.14 -7.27 -7.24
N ASP A 103 -7.93 -8.32 -8.03
CA ASP A 103 -7.86 -8.20 -9.51
C ASP A 103 -9.11 -7.59 -10.12
N LYS A 104 -10.29 -7.92 -9.59
CA LYS A 104 -11.60 -7.37 -10.00
C LYS A 104 -11.66 -5.85 -9.89
N PHE A 105 -10.88 -5.25 -8.98
CA PHE A 105 -10.91 -3.82 -8.66
C PHE A 105 -9.69 -3.04 -9.19
N ARG A 106 -8.86 -3.67 -10.02
CA ARG A 106 -7.72 -2.98 -10.66
C ARG A 106 -8.20 -1.84 -11.56
N LYS A 107 -7.38 -0.80 -11.72
CA LYS A 107 -7.67 0.41 -12.53
C LYS A 107 -8.87 1.25 -12.04
N GLN A 108 -9.37 1.00 -10.83
CA GLN A 108 -10.47 1.73 -10.19
C GLN A 108 -9.99 2.64 -9.03
N LYS A 109 -8.73 3.07 -9.06
CA LYS A 109 -8.09 3.91 -8.04
C LYS A 109 -7.99 3.28 -6.64
N ILE A 110 -8.29 1.98 -6.49
CA ILE A 110 -8.23 1.29 -5.20
C ILE A 110 -6.82 1.33 -4.59
N GLY A 111 -5.77 1.22 -5.41
CA GLY A 111 -4.39 1.39 -4.93
C GLY A 111 -4.16 2.73 -4.25
N GLN A 112 -4.76 3.82 -4.74
CA GLN A 112 -4.70 5.14 -4.10
C GLN A 112 -5.41 5.14 -2.75
N LYS A 113 -6.60 4.51 -2.63
CA LYS A 113 -7.34 4.37 -1.38
C LYS A 113 -6.52 3.60 -0.33
N ILE A 114 -5.85 2.49 -0.74
CA ILE A 114 -4.99 1.70 0.15
C ILE A 114 -3.81 2.53 0.66
N VAL A 115 -3.07 3.20 -0.24
CA VAL A 115 -1.90 4.01 0.15
C VAL A 115 -2.32 5.17 1.05
N SER A 116 -3.42 5.88 0.74
CA SER A 116 -3.97 6.93 1.60
C SER A 116 -4.30 6.40 2.99
N HIS A 117 -5.01 5.27 3.07
CA HIS A 117 -5.34 4.62 4.34
C HIS A 117 -4.10 4.30 5.18
N LEU A 118 -3.07 3.70 4.55
CA LEU A 118 -1.82 3.37 5.24
C LEU A 118 -1.07 4.62 5.72
N ILE A 119 -1.06 5.70 4.94
CA ILE A 119 -0.48 6.99 5.36
C ILE A 119 -1.21 7.55 6.59
N ASP A 120 -2.55 7.53 6.58
CA ASP A 120 -3.34 8.02 7.71
C ASP A 120 -3.12 7.18 8.96
N ARG A 121 -3.07 5.84 8.83
CA ARG A 121 -2.72 4.95 9.94
C ARG A 121 -1.31 5.20 10.46
N SER A 122 -0.36 5.45 9.57
CA SER A 122 1.02 5.78 9.94
C SER A 122 1.11 7.06 10.77
N LYS A 123 0.37 8.11 10.37
CA LYS A 123 0.28 9.37 11.14
C LYS A 123 -0.33 9.14 12.52
N GLN A 124 -1.43 8.36 12.60
CA GLN A 124 -2.09 8.02 13.87
C GLN A 124 -1.15 7.24 14.81
N LEU A 125 -0.26 6.42 14.27
CA LEU A 125 0.76 5.66 15.01
C LEU A 125 2.00 6.51 15.37
N GLY A 126 2.06 7.78 14.94
CA GLY A 126 3.14 8.70 15.27
C GLY A 126 4.37 8.58 14.38
N PHE A 127 4.33 7.81 13.29
CA PHE A 127 5.43 7.76 12.35
C PHE A 127 5.67 9.13 11.71
N LYS A 128 6.94 9.43 11.46
CA LYS A 128 7.41 10.66 10.81
C LYS A 128 7.99 10.38 9.43
N LYS A 129 8.33 9.12 9.17
CA LYS A 129 8.91 8.67 7.91
C LYS A 129 8.29 7.34 7.50
N LEU A 130 8.03 7.19 6.23
CA LEU A 130 7.63 5.95 5.60
C LEU A 130 8.66 5.55 4.55
N SER A 131 8.88 4.27 4.40
CA SER A 131 9.68 3.71 3.31
C SER A 131 8.94 2.56 2.64
N ILE A 132 9.35 2.26 1.42
CA ILE A 132 8.87 1.10 0.68
C ILE A 132 9.95 0.60 -0.26
N GLU A 133 10.10 -0.72 -0.33
CA GLU A 133 10.84 -1.43 -1.36
C GLU A 133 9.85 -2.04 -2.37
N THR A 134 10.19 -1.97 -3.65
CA THR A 134 9.43 -2.60 -4.73
C THR A 134 10.36 -2.97 -5.89
N GLY A 135 9.97 -3.93 -6.71
CA GLY A 135 10.78 -4.38 -7.83
C GLY A 135 11.06 -3.28 -8.87
N SER A 136 12.23 -3.37 -9.52
CA SER A 136 12.64 -2.47 -10.60
C SER A 136 12.03 -2.85 -11.97
N GLY A 137 11.60 -4.11 -12.15
CA GLY A 137 11.04 -4.62 -13.39
C GLY A 137 9.75 -3.92 -13.83
N GLU A 138 9.38 -4.12 -15.10
CA GLU A 138 8.21 -3.45 -15.70
C GLU A 138 6.89 -3.84 -15.02
N PHE A 139 6.78 -5.07 -14.52
CA PHE A 139 5.63 -5.52 -13.74
C PHE A 139 5.30 -4.57 -12.57
N PHE A 140 6.32 -4.00 -11.94
CA PHE A 140 6.18 -3.11 -10.79
C PHE A 140 6.03 -1.62 -11.15
N ALA A 141 6.11 -1.25 -12.43
CA ALA A 141 6.00 0.15 -12.87
C ALA A 141 4.71 0.84 -12.38
N PRO A 142 3.52 0.21 -12.38
CA PRO A 142 2.32 0.82 -11.82
C PRO A 142 2.42 1.12 -10.32
N ALA A 143 3.08 0.26 -9.55
CA ALA A 143 3.30 0.47 -8.11
C ALA A 143 4.26 1.64 -7.87
N ARG A 144 5.39 1.71 -8.61
CA ARG A 144 6.33 2.84 -8.53
C ARG A 144 5.64 4.17 -8.86
N LYS A 145 4.84 4.21 -9.93
CA LYS A 145 4.06 5.39 -10.31
C LYS A 145 3.05 5.79 -9.23
N LEU A 146 2.41 4.81 -8.60
CA LEU A 146 1.49 5.06 -7.49
C LEU A 146 2.22 5.73 -6.32
N PHE A 147 3.35 5.20 -5.85
CA PHE A 147 4.07 5.76 -4.72
C PHE A 147 4.62 7.16 -5.01
N THR A 148 5.20 7.39 -6.18
CA THR A 148 5.66 8.74 -6.56
C THR A 148 4.52 9.76 -6.63
N SER A 149 3.30 9.34 -7.00
CA SER A 149 2.13 10.23 -6.99
C SER A 149 1.69 10.66 -5.58
N PHE A 150 2.11 9.95 -4.53
CA PHE A 150 1.92 10.30 -3.13
C PHE A 150 3.10 11.07 -2.51
N GLY A 151 4.10 11.45 -3.32
CA GLY A 151 5.27 12.18 -2.87
C GLY A 151 6.39 11.32 -2.31
N PHE A 152 6.34 9.99 -2.51
CA PHE A 152 7.49 9.16 -2.22
C PHE A 152 8.62 9.47 -3.19
N GLU A 153 9.81 9.71 -2.65
CA GLU A 153 11.03 9.99 -3.40
C GLU A 153 12.00 8.82 -3.33
N THR A 154 12.81 8.65 -4.37
CA THR A 154 13.85 7.62 -4.38
C THR A 154 14.85 7.83 -3.25
N CYS A 155 15.25 6.75 -2.59
CA CYS A 155 16.22 6.79 -1.51
C CYS A 155 17.22 5.63 -1.63
N ARG A 156 18.24 5.62 -0.76
CA ARG A 156 19.14 4.47 -0.59
C ARG A 156 18.40 3.32 0.10
N PRO A 157 18.90 2.07 0.00
CA PRO A 157 18.40 0.96 0.80
C PRO A 157 18.30 1.34 2.28
N PHE A 158 17.27 0.88 2.96
CA PHE A 158 16.98 1.17 4.37
C PHE A 158 16.86 -0.12 5.17
N ALA A 159 16.90 -0.01 6.50
CA ALA A 159 16.86 -1.14 7.42
C ALA A 159 17.89 -2.23 7.07
N HIS A 160 17.44 -3.43 6.77
CA HIS A 160 18.30 -4.58 6.42
C HIS A 160 18.52 -4.76 4.91
N TYR A 161 17.90 -3.92 4.08
CA TYR A 161 18.07 -3.99 2.63
C TYR A 161 19.50 -3.60 2.20
N LYS A 162 19.95 -4.25 1.14
CA LYS A 162 21.22 -3.93 0.44
C LYS A 162 20.90 -3.45 -0.95
N GLU A 163 21.86 -2.81 -1.60
CA GLU A 163 21.73 -2.45 -3.00
C GLU A 163 21.47 -3.68 -3.85
N ASP A 164 20.37 -3.62 -4.62
CA ASP A 164 19.94 -4.68 -5.54
C ASP A 164 19.40 -4.01 -6.80
N ILE A 165 19.94 -4.38 -7.96
CA ILE A 165 19.51 -3.87 -9.27
C ILE A 165 18.04 -4.20 -9.56
N ASN A 166 17.50 -5.22 -8.90
CA ASN A 166 16.12 -5.68 -9.05
C ASN A 166 15.15 -4.96 -8.10
N SER A 167 15.63 -4.08 -7.22
CA SER A 167 14.83 -3.35 -6.25
C SER A 167 14.91 -1.84 -6.43
N CYS A 168 13.83 -1.16 -6.12
CA CYS A 168 13.71 0.28 -6.02
C CYS A 168 13.26 0.66 -4.61
N TYR A 169 13.90 1.65 -4.02
CA TYR A 169 13.66 2.11 -2.66
C TYR A 169 13.11 3.52 -2.67
N TYR A 170 12.07 3.77 -1.91
CA TYR A 170 11.43 5.07 -1.80
C TYR A 170 11.17 5.42 -0.35
N SER A 171 11.15 6.72 -0.05
CA SER A 171 10.75 7.24 1.26
C SER A 171 9.88 8.47 1.16
N LEU A 172 9.05 8.69 2.18
CA LEU A 172 8.16 9.84 2.35
C LEU A 172 8.31 10.35 3.78
N ASN A 173 8.55 11.64 3.97
CA ASN A 173 8.41 12.32 5.25
C ASN A 173 6.93 12.72 5.44
N LEU A 174 6.36 12.45 6.64
CA LEU A 174 4.95 12.69 6.97
C LEU A 174 4.72 14.05 7.64
#